data_ef7e18d0ce5b20ad1f2861ee4923028d
#
_entry.id   ef7e18d0ce5b20ad1f2861ee4923028d
#
_cell.length_a   1.000
_cell.length_b   1.000
_cell.length_c   1.000
_cell.angle_alpha   90.00
_cell.angle_beta   90.00
_cell.angle_gamma   90.00
#
_symmetry.space_group_name_H-M   'P 1'
#
loop_
_entity.id
_entity.type
_entity.pdbx_description
1 polymer ?
#
loop_
_entity_poly.entity_id
_entity_poly.type
_entity_poly.pdbx_seq_one_letter_code
_entity_poly.pdbx_strand_id
1 'polypeptide(L)'
;MTSPLVLLRRGADGLPQAEPLEFASLVLPRSPNTCLATPAWHPGFRHIETPLYPVSPERLHEVVVQAAGGFNRTSRYGGEWPARRQSQWVERSALMNWPDIIVAEAVAGPQGGSGLFLYSRSLFGWSDMGANRARVERWLAALAGTA
;
A
#
# COMPACT_ATOMS: atom_id res chain seq x y z
N MET A 1 -10.78 -17.62 -0.77
CA MET A 1 -9.41 -18.19 -0.75
C MET A 1 -8.77 -18.01 -2.12
N THR A 2 -7.53 -17.56 -2.17
CA THR A 2 -6.81 -17.34 -3.42
C THR A 2 -6.15 -18.65 -3.89
N SER A 3 -6.41 -19.04 -5.13
CA SER A 3 -5.86 -20.27 -5.70
C SER A 3 -4.37 -20.13 -6.01
N PRO A 4 -3.53 -21.17 -5.79
CA PRO A 4 -2.14 -21.16 -6.20
C PRO A 4 -1.92 -20.89 -7.69
N LEU A 5 -2.92 -21.13 -8.53
CA LEU A 5 -2.84 -20.85 -9.97
C LEU A 5 -2.61 -19.36 -10.27
N VAL A 6 -2.89 -18.48 -9.33
CA VAL A 6 -2.63 -17.05 -9.46
C VAL A 6 -1.14 -16.76 -9.68
N LEU A 7 -0.24 -17.66 -9.26
CA LEU A 7 1.19 -17.54 -9.48
C LEU A 7 1.59 -17.63 -10.96
N LEU A 8 0.68 -18.11 -11.81
CA LEU A 8 0.90 -18.20 -13.26
C LEU A 8 0.33 -16.97 -13.99
N ARG A 9 -0.27 -16.04 -13.26
CA ARG A 9 -0.92 -14.85 -13.83
C ARG A 9 -0.03 -13.62 -13.73
N ARG A 10 -0.47 -12.54 -14.36
CA ARG A 10 0.22 -11.24 -14.34
C ARG A 10 -0.67 -10.18 -13.70
N GLY A 11 -0.05 -9.18 -13.08
CA GLY A 11 -0.75 -8.08 -12.47
C GLY A 11 -1.82 -8.56 -11.50
N ALA A 12 -3.02 -8.05 -11.61
CA ALA A 12 -4.15 -8.38 -10.76
C ALA A 12 -4.96 -9.59 -11.25
N ASP A 13 -4.59 -10.20 -12.36
CA ASP A 13 -5.31 -11.33 -12.91
C ASP A 13 -5.39 -12.49 -11.93
N GLY A 14 -6.58 -13.05 -11.76
CA GLY A 14 -6.81 -14.20 -10.88
C GLY A 14 -6.92 -13.84 -9.41
N LEU A 15 -6.75 -12.60 -9.02
CA LEU A 15 -6.93 -12.15 -7.64
C LEU A 15 -8.42 -11.87 -7.35
N PRO A 16 -8.83 -11.93 -6.07
CA PRO A 16 -10.18 -11.51 -5.68
C PRO A 16 -10.45 -10.07 -6.11
N GLN A 17 -11.72 -9.71 -6.28
CA GLN A 17 -12.09 -8.34 -6.59
C GLN A 17 -11.59 -7.40 -5.50
N ALA A 18 -10.94 -6.31 -5.90
CA ALA A 18 -10.46 -5.31 -4.96
C ALA A 18 -11.63 -4.54 -4.33
N GLU A 19 -11.52 -4.31 -3.03
CA GLU A 19 -12.48 -3.52 -2.27
C GLU A 19 -11.72 -2.46 -1.48
N PRO A 20 -12.34 -1.30 -1.18
CA PRO A 20 -11.67 -0.29 -0.36
C PRO A 20 -11.35 -0.85 1.02
N LEU A 21 -10.18 -0.50 1.54
CA LEU A 21 -9.74 -0.90 2.86
C LEU A 21 -10.08 0.19 3.87
N GLU A 22 -10.63 -0.19 5.01
CA GLU A 22 -10.93 0.72 6.11
C GLU A 22 -9.79 0.67 7.14
N PHE A 23 -8.90 1.66 7.12
CA PHE A 23 -7.74 1.67 8.02
C PHE A 23 -8.12 1.82 9.49
N ALA A 24 -9.24 2.49 9.78
CA ALA A 24 -9.68 2.70 11.17
C ALA A 24 -9.99 1.38 11.88
N SER A 25 -10.41 0.36 11.14
CA SER A 25 -10.78 -0.95 11.68
C SER A 25 -9.84 -2.07 11.25
N LEU A 26 -8.72 -1.75 10.64
CA LEU A 26 -7.78 -2.75 10.14
C LEU A 26 -7.18 -3.55 11.29
N VAL A 27 -7.30 -4.88 11.18
CA VAL A 27 -6.67 -5.82 12.09
C VAL A 27 -5.60 -6.58 11.30
N LEU A 28 -4.34 -6.47 11.75
CA LEU A 28 -3.24 -7.14 11.10
C LEU A 28 -3.28 -8.65 11.34
N PRO A 29 -2.91 -9.48 10.34
CA PRO A 29 -2.79 -10.91 10.55
C PRO A 29 -1.63 -11.21 11.52
N ARG A 30 -1.65 -12.40 12.12
CA ARG A 30 -0.58 -12.83 13.02
C ARG A 30 0.71 -13.14 12.28
N SER A 31 0.61 -13.52 11.01
CA SER A 31 1.78 -13.84 10.19
C SER A 31 2.63 -12.59 9.95
N PRO A 32 3.98 -12.70 10.07
CA PRO A 32 4.88 -11.55 9.89
C PRO A 32 5.14 -11.27 8.40
N ASN A 33 4.08 -11.09 7.61
CA ASN A 33 4.17 -10.86 6.17
C ASN A 33 3.41 -9.61 5.75
N THR A 34 3.40 -8.60 6.62
CA THR A 34 2.76 -7.31 6.36
C THR A 34 3.63 -6.17 6.85
N CYS A 35 3.40 -4.99 6.31
CA CYS A 35 3.95 -3.75 6.86
C CYS A 35 2.92 -2.64 6.76
N LEU A 36 2.63 -1.99 7.87
CA LEU A 36 1.69 -0.87 7.95
C LEU A 36 2.43 0.40 8.33
N ALA A 37 2.30 1.42 7.50
CA ALA A 37 2.81 2.76 7.80
C ALA A 37 1.63 3.72 7.95
N THR A 38 1.62 4.52 9.02
CA THR A 38 0.55 5.47 9.30
C THR A 38 1.10 6.77 9.84
N PRO A 39 0.34 7.88 9.73
CA PRO A 39 0.73 9.12 10.39
C PRO A 39 0.69 9.01 11.91
N ALA A 40 1.44 9.88 12.58
CA ALA A 40 1.59 9.86 14.04
C ALA A 40 0.28 9.99 14.80
N TRP A 41 -0.70 10.72 14.26
CA TRP A 41 -1.98 10.95 14.94
C TRP A 41 -2.96 9.77 14.84
N HIS A 42 -2.66 8.76 14.03
CA HIS A 42 -3.49 7.56 13.96
C HIS A 42 -3.33 6.76 15.28
N PRO A 43 -4.41 6.41 15.98
CA PRO A 43 -4.31 5.79 17.29
C PRO A 43 -3.95 4.31 17.27
N GLY A 44 -4.04 3.65 16.10
CA GLY A 44 -3.77 2.23 15.98
C GLY A 44 -2.28 1.90 15.90
N PHE A 45 -1.99 0.60 15.82
CA PHE A 45 -0.62 0.09 15.66
C PHE A 45 -0.06 0.49 14.29
N ARG A 46 1.25 0.71 14.23
CA ARG A 46 2.01 0.87 12.98
C ARG A 46 3.39 0.25 13.10
N HIS A 47 3.93 -0.18 11.97
CA HIS A 47 5.33 -0.59 11.88
C HIS A 47 6.23 0.61 11.61
N ILE A 48 5.74 1.56 10.81
CA ILE A 48 6.48 2.73 10.36
C ILE A 48 5.58 3.96 10.51
N GLU A 49 6.13 5.05 10.99
CA GLU A 49 5.43 6.34 11.03
C GLU A 49 5.69 7.08 9.72
N THR A 50 4.61 7.57 9.09
CA THR A 50 4.74 8.39 7.89
C THR A 50 4.87 9.87 8.27
N PRO A 51 5.61 10.66 7.49
CA PRO A 51 5.74 12.09 7.75
C PRO A 51 4.46 12.84 7.39
N LEU A 52 4.35 14.07 7.88
CA LEU A 52 3.37 15.01 7.40
C LEU A 52 3.87 15.58 6.06
N TYR A 53 3.04 15.52 5.04
CA TYR A 53 3.36 16.09 3.72
C TYR A 53 2.74 17.48 3.59
N PRO A 54 3.50 18.49 3.13
CA PRO A 54 3.00 19.87 3.05
C PRO A 54 2.20 20.12 1.75
N VAL A 55 1.29 19.23 1.42
CA VAL A 55 0.43 19.31 0.24
C VAL A 55 -0.98 18.88 0.62
N SER A 56 -1.96 19.13 -0.25
CA SER A 56 -3.32 18.64 -0.03
C SER A 56 -3.40 17.13 -0.14
N PRO A 57 -4.40 16.48 0.47
CA PRO A 57 -4.62 15.05 0.31
C PRO A 57 -4.79 14.62 -1.16
N GLU A 58 -5.46 15.45 -1.95
CA GLU A 58 -5.64 15.20 -3.38
C GLU A 58 -4.29 15.17 -4.10
N ARG A 59 -3.44 16.14 -3.80
CA ARG A 59 -2.10 16.21 -4.40
C ARG A 59 -1.22 15.04 -3.94
N LEU A 60 -1.28 14.70 -2.67
CA LEU A 60 -0.52 13.56 -2.15
C LEU A 60 -0.96 12.27 -2.85
N HIS A 61 -2.26 12.06 -3.01
CA HIS A 61 -2.77 10.89 -3.73
C HIS A 61 -2.27 10.83 -5.17
N GLU A 62 -2.28 11.96 -5.89
CA GLU A 62 -1.73 12.04 -7.25
C GLU A 62 -0.26 11.66 -7.29
N VAL A 63 0.53 12.17 -6.34
CA VAL A 63 1.97 11.88 -6.28
C VAL A 63 2.22 10.40 -6.03
N VAL A 64 1.43 9.78 -5.15
CA VAL A 64 1.53 8.34 -4.88
C VAL A 64 1.21 7.52 -6.13
N VAL A 65 0.13 7.86 -6.82
CA VAL A 65 -0.27 7.17 -8.06
C VAL A 65 0.82 7.30 -9.12
N GLN A 66 1.40 8.47 -9.25
CA GLN A 66 2.50 8.71 -10.21
C GLN A 66 3.74 7.90 -9.84
N ALA A 67 4.11 7.89 -8.56
CA ALA A 67 5.27 7.11 -8.08
C ALA A 67 5.07 5.62 -8.32
N ALA A 68 3.86 5.12 -8.07
CA ALA A 68 3.54 3.70 -8.27
C ALA A 68 3.75 3.26 -9.71
N GLY A 69 3.49 4.14 -10.67
CA GLY A 69 3.70 3.86 -12.10
C GLY A 69 5.17 3.63 -12.47
N GLY A 70 6.11 4.04 -11.62
CA GLY A 70 7.54 3.85 -11.85
C GLY A 70 8.12 2.58 -11.22
N PHE A 71 7.36 1.83 -10.45
CA PHE A 71 7.86 0.61 -9.84
C PHE A 71 7.67 -0.60 -10.75
N ASN A 72 8.71 -1.42 -10.84
CA ASN A 72 8.69 -2.63 -11.64
C ASN A 72 7.69 -3.64 -11.08
N ARG A 73 7.05 -4.41 -11.97
CA ARG A 73 6.16 -5.52 -11.62
C ARG A 73 4.97 -5.09 -10.75
N THR A 74 4.62 -3.81 -10.84
CA THR A 74 3.55 -3.18 -10.06
C THR A 74 2.43 -2.75 -10.99
N SER A 75 1.20 -3.19 -10.70
CA SER A 75 0.01 -2.92 -11.51
C SER A 75 -1.13 -2.45 -10.62
N ARG A 76 -2.07 -1.69 -11.19
CA ARG A 76 -3.27 -1.29 -10.46
C ARG A 76 -4.09 -2.51 -10.05
N TYR A 77 -4.66 -2.43 -8.85
CA TYR A 77 -5.56 -3.45 -8.34
C TYR A 77 -6.93 -2.83 -8.10
N GLY A 78 -7.90 -3.21 -8.94
CA GLY A 78 -9.22 -2.64 -8.90
C GLY A 78 -9.29 -1.23 -9.44
N GLY A 79 -10.38 -0.55 -9.15
CA GLY A 79 -10.62 0.81 -9.56
C GLY A 79 -10.03 1.85 -8.61
N GLU A 80 -10.49 3.07 -8.77
CA GLU A 80 -10.16 4.15 -7.85
C GLU A 80 -11.35 4.41 -6.93
N TRP A 81 -11.03 4.82 -5.71
CA TRP A 81 -12.02 5.29 -4.75
C TRP A 81 -11.71 6.74 -4.41
N PRO A 82 -12.04 7.69 -5.34
CA PRO A 82 -11.57 9.08 -5.23
C PRO A 82 -12.11 9.79 -3.99
N ALA A 83 -13.32 9.47 -3.54
CA ALA A 83 -13.87 10.07 -2.32
C ALA A 83 -13.05 9.74 -1.07
N ARG A 84 -12.33 8.61 -1.10
CA ARG A 84 -11.41 8.20 -0.04
C ARG A 84 -9.97 8.59 -0.30
N ARG A 85 -9.65 9.00 -1.52
CA ARG A 85 -8.28 9.18 -1.99
C ARG A 85 -7.44 7.93 -1.72
N GLN A 86 -8.03 6.78 -1.96
CA GLN A 86 -7.41 5.47 -1.82
C GLN A 86 -7.21 4.82 -3.18
N SER A 87 -6.06 4.17 -3.34
CA SER A 87 -5.76 3.34 -4.51
C SER A 87 -5.01 2.10 -4.05
N GLN A 88 -5.09 1.05 -4.84
CA GLN A 88 -4.45 -0.22 -4.54
C GLN A 88 -3.66 -0.72 -5.73
N TRP A 89 -2.64 -1.53 -5.43
CA TRP A 89 -1.74 -2.11 -6.43
C TRP A 89 -1.40 -3.55 -6.05
N VAL A 90 -0.93 -4.27 -7.06
CA VAL A 90 -0.30 -5.59 -6.90
C VAL A 90 1.14 -5.44 -7.36
N GLU A 91 2.09 -5.85 -6.53
CA GLU A 91 3.47 -6.04 -6.95
C GLU A 91 3.77 -7.53 -6.90
N ARG A 92 4.32 -8.06 -8.00
CA ARG A 92 4.68 -9.46 -8.05
C ARG A 92 6.19 -9.62 -7.94
N SER A 93 6.64 -10.62 -7.16
CA SER A 93 8.06 -10.87 -7.00
C SER A 93 8.69 -11.33 -8.32
N ALA A 94 9.97 -10.96 -8.53
CA ALA A 94 10.67 -11.29 -9.77
C ALA A 94 10.92 -12.79 -9.93
N LEU A 95 11.21 -13.49 -8.83
CA LEU A 95 11.57 -14.90 -8.88
C LEU A 95 10.37 -15.84 -8.93
N MET A 96 9.43 -15.64 -8.00
CA MET A 96 8.32 -16.59 -7.80
C MET A 96 6.97 -16.05 -8.28
N ASN A 97 6.94 -14.82 -8.77
CA ASN A 97 5.71 -14.17 -9.21
C ASN A 97 4.63 -14.08 -8.10
N TRP A 98 5.08 -14.01 -6.84
CA TRP A 98 4.19 -13.90 -5.68
C TRP A 98 3.50 -12.54 -5.69
N PRO A 99 2.16 -12.50 -5.59
CA PRO A 99 1.45 -11.23 -5.55
C PRO A 99 1.38 -10.69 -4.12
N ASP A 100 1.79 -9.44 -3.95
CA ASP A 100 1.60 -8.68 -2.72
C ASP A 100 0.67 -7.51 -3.02
N ILE A 101 -0.21 -7.20 -2.10
CA ILE A 101 -1.18 -6.10 -2.25
C ILE A 101 -0.67 -4.87 -1.52
N ILE A 102 -0.72 -3.74 -2.19
CA ILE A 102 -0.37 -2.45 -1.60
C ILE A 102 -1.60 -1.54 -1.61
N VAL A 103 -1.90 -0.91 -0.47
CA VAL A 103 -3.00 0.03 -0.33
C VAL A 103 -2.43 1.35 0.17
N ALA A 104 -2.76 2.44 -0.50
CA ALA A 104 -2.38 3.79 -0.09
C ALA A 104 -3.62 4.68 0.02
N GLU A 105 -3.71 5.44 1.10
CA GLU A 105 -4.78 6.41 1.30
C GLU A 105 -4.21 7.71 1.84
N ALA A 106 -4.55 8.83 1.20
CA ALA A 106 -4.15 10.15 1.64
C ALA A 106 -5.27 10.78 2.47
N VAL A 107 -4.92 11.35 3.62
CA VAL A 107 -5.88 11.96 4.54
C VAL A 107 -5.43 13.36 4.93
N ALA A 108 -6.37 14.21 5.30
CA ALA A 108 -6.04 15.56 5.77
C ALA A 108 -5.31 15.48 7.12
N GLY A 109 -4.26 16.28 7.27
CA GLY A 109 -3.59 16.45 8.55
C GLY A 109 -4.46 17.25 9.52
N PRO A 110 -4.33 17.03 10.83
CA PRO A 110 -5.17 17.72 11.82
C PRO A 110 -4.95 19.24 11.89
N GLN A 111 -3.82 19.72 11.41
CA GLN A 111 -3.49 21.15 11.39
C GLN A 111 -3.00 21.60 10.01
N GLY A 112 -3.52 20.95 8.96
CA GLY A 112 -3.11 21.18 7.58
C GLY A 112 -2.14 20.14 7.07
N GLY A 113 -1.81 20.22 5.78
CA GLY A 113 -1.02 19.19 5.12
C GLY A 113 -1.78 17.87 5.00
N SER A 114 -1.04 16.80 4.77
CA SER A 114 -1.61 15.49 4.54
C SER A 114 -0.81 14.38 5.21
N GLY A 115 -1.50 13.33 5.61
CA GLY A 115 -0.90 12.09 6.07
C GLY A 115 -1.13 10.98 5.06
N LEU A 116 -0.27 9.97 5.13
CA LEU A 116 -0.35 8.82 4.26
C LEU A 116 -0.48 7.55 5.09
N PHE A 117 -1.52 6.75 4.77
CA PHE A 117 -1.61 5.36 5.17
C PHE A 117 -1.08 4.51 4.03
N LEU A 118 -0.13 3.63 4.32
CA LEU A 118 0.45 2.74 3.33
C LEU A 118 0.58 1.35 3.93
N TYR A 119 -0.11 0.39 3.32
CA TYR A 119 -0.17 -0.98 3.81
C TYR A 119 0.25 -1.94 2.72
N SER A 120 1.21 -2.82 3.02
CA SER A 120 1.67 -3.84 2.10
C SER A 120 1.56 -5.20 2.76
N ARG A 121 0.94 -6.16 2.06
CA ARG A 121 0.72 -7.51 2.59
C ARG A 121 0.93 -8.56 1.53
N SER A 122 1.44 -9.71 1.96
CA SER A 122 1.56 -10.88 1.11
C SER A 122 0.25 -11.67 1.11
N LEU A 123 -0.09 -12.24 -0.04
CA LEU A 123 -1.24 -13.15 -0.14
C LEU A 123 -0.84 -14.60 0.14
N PHE A 124 0.44 -14.92 0.09
CA PHE A 124 0.96 -16.28 0.27
C PHE A 124 2.10 -16.30 1.27
N GLY A 125 2.24 -17.43 1.97
CA GLY A 125 3.32 -17.67 2.89
C GLY A 125 3.10 -17.07 4.28
N TRP A 126 3.85 -17.58 5.26
CA TRP A 126 3.81 -17.09 6.64
C TRP A 126 4.71 -15.87 6.82
N SER A 127 5.96 -15.98 6.35
CA SER A 127 6.93 -14.91 6.45
C SER A 127 7.35 -14.43 5.06
N ASP A 128 7.49 -13.12 4.91
CA ASP A 128 7.95 -12.48 3.67
C ASP A 128 9.44 -12.15 3.71
N MET A 129 10.12 -12.50 4.80
CA MET A 129 11.54 -12.19 5.04
C MET A 129 11.84 -10.69 4.92
N GLY A 130 10.88 -9.85 5.32
CA GLY A 130 11.03 -8.40 5.30
C GLY A 130 10.69 -7.73 3.97
N ALA A 131 10.12 -8.46 3.01
CA ALA A 131 9.82 -7.92 1.68
C ALA A 131 8.80 -6.77 1.73
N ASN A 132 7.74 -6.90 2.54
CA ASN A 132 6.72 -5.86 2.63
C ASN A 132 7.26 -4.60 3.31
N ARG A 133 8.08 -4.74 4.34
CA ARG A 133 8.72 -3.59 4.98
C ARG A 133 9.66 -2.87 4.01
N ALA A 134 10.49 -3.62 3.30
CA ALA A 134 11.39 -3.04 2.31
C ALA A 134 10.61 -2.29 1.21
N ARG A 135 9.47 -2.83 0.79
CA ARG A 135 8.61 -2.19 -0.19
C ARG A 135 8.04 -0.87 0.33
N VAL A 136 7.49 -0.87 1.54
CA VAL A 136 6.96 0.35 2.15
C VAL A 136 8.05 1.41 2.26
N GLU A 137 9.24 1.03 2.72
CA GLU A 137 10.37 1.95 2.81
C GLU A 137 10.76 2.52 1.45
N ARG A 138 10.77 1.68 0.41
CA ARG A 138 11.07 2.11 -0.96
C ARG A 138 10.01 3.09 -1.49
N TRP A 139 8.73 2.81 -1.24
CA TRP A 139 7.65 3.71 -1.64
C TRP A 139 7.73 5.06 -0.92
N LEU A 140 7.98 5.04 0.39
CA LEU A 140 8.13 6.27 1.16
C LEU A 140 9.35 7.08 0.69
N ALA A 141 10.44 6.41 0.34
CA ALA A 141 11.61 7.08 -0.21
C ALA A 141 11.30 7.79 -1.54
N ALA A 142 10.46 7.19 -2.38
CA ALA A 142 10.04 7.79 -3.64
C ALA A 142 9.17 9.05 -3.44
N LEU A 143 8.53 9.18 -2.28
CA LEU A 143 7.70 10.34 -1.93
C LEU A 143 8.48 11.40 -1.14
N ALA A 144 9.71 11.12 -0.74
CA ALA A 144 10.52 12.04 0.02
C ALA A 144 10.74 13.33 -0.80
N GLY A 145 10.59 14.48 -0.16
CA GLY A 145 10.71 15.77 -0.83
C GLY A 145 9.44 16.22 -1.56
N THR A 146 8.33 15.49 -1.42
CA THR A 146 7.03 15.94 -1.92
C THR A 146 6.63 17.23 -1.22
N ALA A 147 6.42 18.28 -2.01
CA ALA A 147 6.07 19.61 -1.53
C ALA A 147 4.84 20.15 -2.25
#